data_c44261aec525529b5bbea19d96ad2a2e
#
_entry.id   c44261aec525529b5bbea19d96ad2a2e
#
_cell.length_a   1.000
_cell.length_b   1.000
_cell.length_c   1.000
_cell.angle_alpha   90.00
_cell.angle_beta   90.00
_cell.angle_gamma   90.00
#
_symmetry.space_group_name_H-M   'P 1'
#
loop_
_entity.id
_entity.type
_entity.pdbx_description
1 polymer ?
#
loop_
_entity_poly.entity_id
_entity_poly.type
_entity_poly.pdbx_seq_one_letter_code
_entity_poly.pdbx_strand_id
1 'polypeptide(L)'
;AITSLPMYYSYGLSVLNSHLLAGATLLLTDKSYVQREFWKFVLEEKATSFAGVPFTYEILKKMRFEKFLPSSVKVMTQAGGKLNSSLIKYFSEYARLHDIRFYVMYGQTEATARMSYLPAEYTLNKVGSVGVAIPGGHFSLIDEDGMRIVSPNVEGELVYEGSNVFWGYAESLDDLFKGDENKGILY
;
A
#
# COMPACT_ATOMS: atom_id res chain seq x y z
N ALA A 1 6.89 5.96 -11.81
CA ALA A 1 6.39 6.42 -10.49
C ALA A 1 7.15 7.64 -10.01
N ILE A 2 6.51 8.51 -9.23
CA ILE A 2 7.19 9.55 -8.46
C ILE A 2 7.49 9.04 -7.04
N THR A 3 8.72 9.34 -6.53
CA THR A 3 9.12 8.98 -5.17
C THR A 3 8.51 9.96 -4.16
N SER A 4 7.32 9.68 -3.68
CA SER A 4 6.60 10.44 -2.66
C SER A 4 6.82 9.91 -1.24
N LEU A 5 7.44 8.74 -1.11
CA LEU A 5 7.73 8.05 0.15
C LEU A 5 9.24 7.83 0.29
N PRO A 6 9.79 7.87 1.52
CA PRO A 6 11.19 7.53 1.76
C PRO A 6 11.53 6.11 1.29
N MET A 7 12.66 5.94 0.59
CA MET A 7 13.07 4.64 0.06
C MET A 7 13.58 3.66 1.13
N TYR A 8 13.94 4.15 2.32
CA TYR A 8 14.26 3.31 3.48
C TYR A 8 13.03 2.80 4.24
N TYR A 9 11.85 3.31 3.91
CA TYR A 9 10.58 2.80 4.41
C TYR A 9 10.10 1.64 3.54
N SER A 10 9.66 0.54 4.14
CA SER A 10 9.30 -0.69 3.42
C SER A 10 8.29 -0.46 2.28
N TYR A 11 7.32 0.40 2.46
CA TYR A 11 6.37 0.75 1.40
C TYR A 11 7.05 1.53 0.26
N GLY A 12 7.90 2.50 0.57
CA GLY A 12 8.68 3.24 -0.44
C GLY A 12 9.60 2.31 -1.23
N LEU A 13 10.30 1.42 -0.54
CA LEU A 13 11.15 0.39 -1.15
C LEU A 13 10.32 -0.56 -2.04
N SER A 14 9.11 -0.93 -1.63
CA SER A 14 8.24 -1.79 -2.45
C SER A 14 7.76 -1.11 -3.73
N VAL A 15 7.55 0.22 -3.70
CA VAL A 15 7.26 1.02 -4.92
C VAL A 15 8.47 1.01 -5.84
N LEU A 16 9.68 1.26 -5.32
CA LEU A 16 10.92 1.19 -6.07
C LEU A 16 11.07 -0.16 -6.78
N ASN A 17 11.06 -1.24 -6.01
CA ASN A 17 11.31 -2.60 -6.52
C ASN A 17 10.27 -3.04 -7.56
N SER A 18 8.98 -2.77 -7.30
CA SER A 18 7.92 -3.17 -8.23
C SER A 18 7.97 -2.40 -9.56
N HIS A 19 8.37 -1.14 -9.56
CA HIS A 19 8.51 -0.35 -10.77
C HIS A 19 9.78 -0.73 -11.55
N LEU A 20 10.90 -0.98 -10.87
CA LEU A 20 12.12 -1.48 -11.52
C LEU A 20 11.89 -2.86 -12.15
N LEU A 21 11.22 -3.76 -11.45
CA LEU A 21 10.86 -5.09 -11.98
C LEU A 21 9.98 -5.00 -13.24
N ALA A 22 9.09 -3.99 -13.29
CA ALA A 22 8.25 -3.73 -14.45
C ALA A 22 8.94 -2.93 -15.57
N GLY A 23 10.23 -2.60 -15.43
CA GLY A 23 10.98 -1.75 -16.38
C GLY A 23 10.47 -0.31 -16.45
N ALA A 24 9.77 0.16 -15.41
CA ALA A 24 9.20 1.49 -15.38
C ALA A 24 10.20 2.53 -14.87
N THR A 25 10.08 3.75 -15.37
CA THR A 25 10.88 4.89 -14.91
C THR A 25 10.50 5.33 -13.51
N LEU A 26 11.50 5.58 -12.68
CA LEU A 26 11.36 6.19 -11.36
C LEU A 26 11.77 7.66 -11.43
N LEU A 27 10.89 8.53 -10.97
CA LEU A 27 11.11 9.97 -10.88
C LEU A 27 11.56 10.29 -9.45
N LEU A 28 12.84 10.53 -9.28
CA LEU A 28 13.45 10.81 -7.98
C LEU A 28 13.31 12.29 -7.64
N THR A 29 12.82 12.59 -6.45
CA THR A 29 12.71 13.97 -5.95
C THR A 29 12.94 14.02 -4.45
N ASP A 30 13.54 15.09 -3.99
CA ASP A 30 13.66 15.48 -2.59
C ASP A 30 12.53 16.42 -2.14
N LYS A 31 11.67 16.82 -3.06
CA LYS A 31 10.56 17.73 -2.77
C LYS A 31 9.40 16.99 -2.13
N SER A 32 8.78 17.64 -1.16
CA SER A 32 7.58 17.12 -0.52
C SER A 32 6.34 17.41 -1.35
N TYR A 33 5.36 16.51 -1.33
CA TYR A 33 4.06 16.68 -1.98
C TYR A 33 3.24 17.87 -1.51
N VAL A 34 3.65 18.56 -0.44
CA VAL A 34 3.06 19.85 -0.02
C VAL A 34 3.66 21.03 -0.76
N GLN A 35 4.75 20.87 -1.47
CA GLN A 35 5.45 21.91 -2.21
C GLN A 35 4.94 21.99 -3.65
N ARG A 36 4.85 23.19 -4.20
CA ARG A 36 4.44 23.44 -5.57
C ARG A 36 5.41 22.82 -6.58
N GLU A 37 6.69 22.81 -6.27
CA GLU A 37 7.78 22.27 -7.08
C GLU A 37 7.63 20.76 -7.32
N PHE A 38 7.12 20.03 -6.33
CA PHE A 38 6.78 18.61 -6.47
C PHE A 38 5.75 18.40 -7.59
N TRP A 39 4.63 19.10 -7.54
CA TRP A 39 3.55 18.95 -8.52
C TRP A 39 3.92 19.47 -9.90
N LYS A 40 4.78 20.51 -9.97
CA LYS A 40 5.38 20.96 -11.24
C LYS A 40 6.20 19.84 -11.85
N PHE A 41 7.06 19.17 -11.09
CA PHE A 41 7.84 18.03 -11.54
C PHE A 41 6.96 16.85 -11.96
N VAL A 42 5.92 16.50 -11.19
CA VAL A 42 4.93 15.48 -11.57
C VAL A 42 4.29 15.76 -12.92
N LEU A 43 3.97 17.03 -13.19
CA LEU A 43 3.36 17.48 -14.45
C LEU A 43 4.36 17.41 -15.61
N GLU A 44 5.55 17.96 -15.45
CA GLU A 44 6.59 18.05 -16.50
C GLU A 44 7.06 16.65 -16.93
N GLU A 45 7.30 15.78 -15.96
CA GLU A 45 7.77 14.40 -16.19
C GLU A 45 6.61 13.41 -16.47
N LYS A 46 5.37 13.90 -16.50
CA LYS A 46 4.16 13.11 -16.76
C LYS A 46 4.11 11.84 -15.89
N ALA A 47 4.35 11.98 -14.58
CA ALA A 47 4.26 10.87 -13.65
C ALA A 47 2.89 10.17 -13.76
N THR A 48 2.90 8.84 -13.80
CA THR A 48 1.69 8.04 -13.99
C THR A 48 1.18 7.40 -12.71
N SER A 49 2.02 7.29 -11.67
CA SER A 49 1.64 6.70 -10.39
C SER A 49 2.12 7.51 -9.19
N PHE A 50 1.28 7.55 -8.16
CA PHE A 50 1.51 8.24 -6.90
C PHE A 50 1.16 7.30 -5.73
N ALA A 51 2.06 7.21 -4.75
CA ALA A 51 1.88 6.42 -3.55
C ALA A 51 1.81 7.32 -2.32
N GLY A 52 0.94 7.00 -1.35
CA GLY A 52 0.80 7.78 -0.13
C GLY A 52 0.33 6.97 1.06
N VAL A 53 0.67 7.44 2.24
CA VAL A 53 0.15 6.96 3.52
C VAL A 53 -1.13 7.74 3.90
N PRO A 54 -1.92 7.32 4.91
CA PRO A 54 -3.16 8.03 5.29
C PRO A 54 -2.99 9.53 5.43
N PHE A 55 -1.94 9.97 6.12
CA PHE A 55 -1.64 11.39 6.31
C PHE A 55 -1.44 12.14 4.99
N THR A 56 -0.82 11.51 3.99
CA THR A 56 -0.67 12.07 2.64
C THR A 56 -2.03 12.42 2.04
N TYR A 57 -2.98 11.50 2.12
CA TYR A 57 -4.34 11.68 1.58
C TYR A 57 -5.15 12.73 2.34
N GLU A 58 -4.97 12.83 3.66
CA GLU A 58 -5.57 13.92 4.46
C GLU A 58 -5.07 15.30 4.00
N ILE A 59 -3.77 15.44 3.80
CA ILE A 59 -3.16 16.69 3.33
C ILE A 59 -3.59 17.00 1.89
N LEU A 60 -3.56 16.03 0.99
CA LEU A 60 -4.03 16.22 -0.39
C LEU A 60 -5.46 16.75 -0.44
N LYS A 61 -6.37 16.21 0.35
CA LYS A 61 -7.74 16.71 0.46
C LYS A 61 -7.78 18.16 0.97
N LYS A 62 -7.02 18.48 2.03
CA LYS A 62 -6.93 19.85 2.57
C LYS A 62 -6.39 20.84 1.54
N MET A 63 -5.43 20.41 0.72
CA MET A 63 -4.83 21.23 -0.35
C MET A 63 -5.74 21.37 -1.56
N ARG A 64 -6.87 20.65 -1.62
CA ARG A 64 -7.74 20.59 -2.81
C ARG A 64 -6.97 20.10 -4.04
N PHE A 65 -6.38 18.89 -3.91
CA PHE A 65 -5.49 18.28 -4.90
C PHE A 65 -6.11 18.19 -6.31
N GLU A 66 -7.41 18.12 -6.40
CA GLU A 66 -8.18 18.09 -7.65
C GLU A 66 -7.90 19.30 -8.55
N LYS A 67 -7.37 20.40 -7.99
CA LYS A 67 -7.01 21.59 -8.74
C LYS A 67 -5.64 21.53 -9.43
N PHE A 68 -4.79 20.60 -9.00
CA PHE A 68 -3.41 20.54 -9.48
C PHE A 68 -2.89 19.14 -9.78
N LEU A 69 -3.67 18.08 -9.52
CA LEU A 69 -3.27 16.72 -9.87
C LEU A 69 -3.21 16.59 -11.41
N PRO A 70 -2.05 16.27 -11.99
CA PRO A 70 -1.93 16.13 -13.43
C PRO A 70 -2.73 14.95 -13.97
N SER A 71 -3.32 15.10 -15.15
CA SER A 71 -4.10 14.05 -15.84
C SER A 71 -3.25 12.83 -16.26
N SER A 72 -1.92 12.96 -16.22
CA SER A 72 -0.98 11.85 -16.44
C SER A 72 -1.04 10.81 -15.31
N VAL A 73 -1.45 11.19 -14.10
CA VAL A 73 -1.59 10.24 -12.98
C VAL A 73 -2.76 9.31 -13.24
N LYS A 74 -2.47 8.01 -13.35
CA LYS A 74 -3.43 6.94 -13.64
C LYS A 74 -3.57 5.94 -12.50
N VAL A 75 -2.64 5.93 -11.57
CA VAL A 75 -2.65 5.02 -10.43
C VAL A 75 -2.35 5.80 -9.16
N MET A 76 -3.19 5.62 -8.16
CA MET A 76 -2.94 6.10 -6.80
C MET A 76 -3.03 4.91 -5.84
N THR A 77 -2.08 4.81 -4.93
CA THR A 77 -2.04 3.72 -3.96
C THR A 77 -1.94 4.26 -2.53
N GLN A 78 -2.66 3.63 -1.62
CA GLN A 78 -2.64 3.93 -0.20
C GLN A 78 -2.26 2.68 0.60
N ALA A 79 -1.31 2.81 1.52
CA ALA A 79 -0.91 1.80 2.51
C ALA A 79 -0.25 2.45 3.72
N GLY A 80 0.25 1.64 4.66
CA GLY A 80 1.00 2.10 5.83
C GLY A 80 0.13 2.65 6.95
N GLY A 81 -1.15 2.28 6.97
CA GLY A 81 -2.11 2.60 8.01
C GLY A 81 -3.55 2.61 7.48
N LYS A 82 -4.51 2.59 8.39
CA LYS A 82 -5.94 2.60 8.07
C LYS A 82 -6.38 3.99 7.60
N LEU A 83 -6.74 4.11 6.35
CA LEU A 83 -7.33 5.33 5.81
C LEU A 83 -8.79 5.46 6.27
N ASN A 84 -9.18 6.67 6.69
CA ASN A 84 -10.56 6.96 7.10
C ASN A 84 -11.56 6.66 5.95
N SER A 85 -12.68 6.03 6.29
CA SER A 85 -13.70 5.62 5.31
C SER A 85 -14.24 6.78 4.46
N SER A 86 -14.35 7.98 5.02
CA SER A 86 -14.78 9.16 4.27
C SER A 86 -13.75 9.61 3.23
N LEU A 87 -12.45 9.41 3.52
CA LEU A 87 -11.38 9.69 2.57
C LEU A 87 -11.30 8.61 1.48
N ILE A 88 -11.49 7.33 1.84
CA ILE A 88 -11.58 6.26 0.85
C ILE A 88 -12.68 6.58 -0.17
N LYS A 89 -13.88 6.91 0.30
CA LYS A 89 -15.01 7.28 -0.58
C LYS A 89 -14.67 8.47 -1.46
N TYR A 90 -14.18 9.55 -0.86
CA TYR A 90 -13.83 10.77 -1.59
C TYR A 90 -12.81 10.54 -2.70
N PHE A 91 -11.68 9.85 -2.41
CA PHE A 91 -10.65 9.57 -3.41
C PHE A 91 -11.11 8.53 -4.43
N SER A 92 -11.92 7.56 -4.05
CA SER A 92 -12.49 6.57 -4.97
C SER A 92 -13.49 7.20 -5.96
N GLU A 93 -14.34 8.12 -5.50
CA GLU A 93 -15.27 8.88 -6.36
C GLU A 93 -14.50 9.74 -7.36
N TYR A 94 -13.50 10.48 -6.87
CA TYR A 94 -12.64 11.30 -7.72
C TYR A 94 -11.91 10.42 -8.75
N ALA A 95 -11.30 9.33 -8.33
CA ALA A 95 -10.55 8.42 -9.17
C ALA A 95 -11.42 7.83 -10.28
N ARG A 96 -12.66 7.40 -9.97
CA ARG A 96 -13.62 6.89 -10.94
C ARG A 96 -14.00 7.92 -11.99
N LEU A 97 -14.17 9.19 -11.61
CA LEU A 97 -14.53 10.28 -12.53
C LEU A 97 -13.38 10.70 -13.45
N HIS A 98 -12.12 10.43 -13.09
CA HIS A 98 -10.92 10.87 -13.81
C HIS A 98 -10.11 9.73 -14.43
N ASP A 99 -10.68 8.52 -14.51
CA ASP A 99 -10.01 7.34 -15.06
C ASP A 99 -8.69 7.05 -14.34
N ILE A 100 -8.71 7.14 -13.01
CA ILE A 100 -7.61 6.80 -12.10
C ILE A 100 -7.97 5.51 -11.37
N ARG A 101 -7.04 4.59 -11.25
CA ARG A 101 -7.17 3.42 -10.39
C ARG A 101 -6.65 3.75 -8.99
N PHE A 102 -7.55 3.77 -8.02
CA PHE A 102 -7.21 3.99 -6.62
C PHE A 102 -7.24 2.67 -5.86
N TYR A 103 -6.10 2.27 -5.30
CA TYR A 103 -5.94 1.03 -4.55
C TYR A 103 -5.71 1.33 -3.07
N VAL A 104 -6.51 0.70 -2.21
CA VAL A 104 -6.26 0.63 -0.77
C VAL A 104 -5.57 -0.70 -0.51
N MET A 105 -4.39 -0.65 0.10
CA MET A 105 -3.56 -1.83 0.33
C MET A 105 -3.36 -2.04 1.83
N TYR A 106 -3.19 -3.29 2.21
CA TYR A 106 -2.84 -3.71 3.56
C TYR A 106 -1.54 -4.49 3.55
N GLY A 107 -0.77 -4.32 4.60
CA GLY A 107 0.48 -5.05 4.80
C GLY A 107 1.29 -4.45 5.94
N GLN A 108 2.36 -5.13 6.26
CA GLN A 108 3.32 -4.73 7.29
C GLN A 108 4.74 -5.01 6.82
N THR A 109 5.72 -4.43 7.52
CA THR A 109 7.14 -4.53 7.15
C THR A 109 7.60 -5.98 7.13
N GLU A 110 7.10 -6.77 8.04
CA GLU A 110 7.37 -8.21 8.22
C GLU A 110 6.87 -9.08 7.06
N ALA A 111 6.05 -8.51 6.15
CA ALA A 111 5.63 -9.14 4.90
C ALA A 111 6.02 -8.28 3.68
N THR A 112 7.17 -7.61 3.72
CA THR A 112 7.71 -6.79 2.64
C THR A 112 6.72 -5.77 2.08
N ALA A 113 5.97 -5.13 3.00
CA ALA A 113 5.03 -4.04 2.84
C ALA A 113 3.67 -4.38 2.21
N ARG A 114 3.50 -5.47 1.48
CA ARG A 114 2.22 -5.80 0.82
C ARG A 114 1.78 -7.22 1.11
N MET A 115 0.60 -7.34 1.70
CA MET A 115 -0.09 -8.61 1.92
C MET A 115 -1.35 -8.69 1.07
N SER A 116 -2.03 -7.54 0.87
CA SER A 116 -3.26 -7.48 0.08
C SER A 116 -3.51 -6.11 -0.54
N TYR A 117 -4.47 -6.08 -1.44
CA TYR A 117 -5.01 -4.85 -2.01
C TYR A 117 -6.51 -4.99 -2.25
N LEU A 118 -7.24 -3.90 -2.07
CA LEU A 118 -8.64 -3.79 -2.49
C LEU A 118 -8.64 -3.35 -3.96
N PRO A 119 -9.15 -4.16 -4.90
CA PRO A 119 -9.23 -3.77 -6.31
C PRO A 119 -10.01 -2.46 -6.48
N ALA A 120 -9.55 -1.60 -7.38
CA ALA A 120 -10.04 -0.24 -7.53
C ALA A 120 -11.56 -0.15 -7.76
N GLU A 121 -12.13 -1.12 -8.47
CA GLU A 121 -13.57 -1.24 -8.74
C GLU A 121 -14.42 -1.52 -7.50
N TYR A 122 -13.83 -2.03 -6.42
CA TYR A 122 -14.53 -2.35 -5.19
C TYR A 122 -14.34 -1.32 -4.07
N THR A 123 -13.51 -0.29 -4.26
CA THR A 123 -13.17 0.67 -3.20
C THR A 123 -14.37 1.45 -2.67
N LEU A 124 -15.41 1.69 -3.48
CA LEU A 124 -16.66 2.32 -3.04
C LEU A 124 -17.61 1.35 -2.35
N ASN A 125 -17.66 0.09 -2.79
CA ASN A 125 -18.64 -0.89 -2.31
C ASN A 125 -18.14 -1.70 -1.10
N LYS A 126 -16.81 -1.75 -0.90
CA LYS A 126 -16.16 -2.52 0.15
C LYS A 126 -15.22 -1.65 1.01
N VAL A 127 -15.69 -0.46 1.35
CA VAL A 127 -14.95 0.49 2.19
C VAL A 127 -14.54 -0.16 3.50
N GLY A 128 -13.25 -0.09 3.83
CA GLY A 128 -12.68 -0.68 5.05
C GLY A 128 -12.19 -2.11 4.90
N SER A 129 -12.45 -2.77 3.77
CA SER A 129 -11.87 -4.08 3.47
C SER A 129 -10.39 -3.98 3.17
N VAL A 130 -9.60 -4.97 3.60
CA VAL A 130 -8.20 -5.15 3.20
C VAL A 130 -8.05 -5.76 1.79
N GLY A 131 -9.17 -6.21 1.20
CA GLY A 131 -9.22 -6.72 -0.17
C GLY A 131 -8.81 -8.19 -0.29
N VAL A 132 -8.06 -8.49 -1.34
CA VAL A 132 -7.59 -9.85 -1.67
C VAL A 132 -6.10 -9.95 -1.47
N ALA A 133 -5.62 -11.12 -1.07
CA ALA A 133 -4.19 -11.37 -0.93
C ALA A 133 -3.47 -11.16 -2.29
N ILE A 134 -2.21 -10.73 -2.21
CA ILE A 134 -1.33 -10.68 -3.40
C ILE A 134 -1.09 -12.10 -3.93
N PRO A 135 -0.67 -12.25 -5.21
CA PRO A 135 -0.30 -13.56 -5.75
C PRO A 135 0.75 -14.26 -4.87
N GLY A 136 0.47 -15.52 -4.50
CA GLY A 136 1.31 -16.31 -3.61
C GLY A 136 1.08 -16.07 -2.11
N GLY A 137 0.21 -15.12 -1.75
CA GLY A 137 -0.23 -14.90 -0.37
C GLY A 137 -1.60 -15.54 -0.10
N HIS A 138 -1.85 -15.88 1.15
CA HIS A 138 -3.11 -16.44 1.62
C HIS A 138 -3.50 -15.85 2.97
N PHE A 139 -4.81 -15.55 3.15
CA PHE A 139 -5.37 -15.15 4.43
C PHE A 139 -6.24 -16.24 5.02
N SER A 140 -6.15 -16.41 6.32
CA SER A 140 -7.09 -17.17 7.12
C SER A 140 -7.45 -16.40 8.39
N LEU A 141 -8.52 -16.78 9.04
CA LEU A 141 -8.88 -16.30 10.36
C LEU A 141 -8.85 -17.46 11.35
N ILE A 142 -8.36 -17.20 12.54
CA ILE A 142 -8.38 -18.15 13.66
C ILE A 142 -9.10 -17.53 14.86
N ASP A 143 -9.68 -18.37 15.68
CA ASP A 143 -10.27 -18.01 16.96
C ASP A 143 -9.23 -18.01 18.09
N GLU A 144 -9.68 -17.76 19.33
CA GLU A 144 -8.83 -17.74 20.54
C GLU A 144 -8.18 -19.09 20.85
N ASP A 145 -8.75 -20.18 20.36
CA ASP A 145 -8.20 -21.54 20.51
C ASP A 145 -7.29 -21.93 19.34
N GLY A 146 -7.05 -21.02 18.39
CA GLY A 146 -6.22 -21.23 17.21
C GLY A 146 -6.93 -22.03 16.10
N MET A 147 -8.25 -22.25 16.22
CA MET A 147 -9.02 -22.99 15.22
C MET A 147 -9.44 -22.10 14.06
N ARG A 148 -9.34 -22.63 12.84
CA ARG A 148 -9.69 -21.87 11.65
C ARG A 148 -11.17 -21.52 11.58
N ILE A 149 -11.46 -20.24 11.42
CA ILE A 149 -12.81 -19.70 11.20
C ILE A 149 -13.14 -19.78 9.71
N VAL A 150 -14.23 -20.47 9.37
CA VAL A 150 -14.69 -20.61 7.97
C VAL A 150 -16.04 -19.91 7.73
N SER A 151 -16.74 -19.57 8.79
CA SER A 151 -18.05 -18.89 8.70
C SER A 151 -17.88 -17.41 8.40
N PRO A 152 -18.67 -16.82 7.48
CA PRO A 152 -18.62 -15.39 7.20
C PRO A 152 -19.14 -14.56 8.39
N ASN A 153 -18.65 -13.32 8.49
CA ASN A 153 -19.03 -12.35 9.52
C ASN A 153 -18.71 -12.79 10.96
N VAL A 154 -17.73 -13.66 11.14
CA VAL A 154 -17.16 -14.00 12.44
C VAL A 154 -15.82 -13.29 12.56
N GLU A 155 -15.60 -12.60 13.68
CA GLU A 155 -14.33 -11.94 13.99
C GLU A 155 -13.30 -12.96 14.47
N GLY A 156 -12.03 -12.72 14.14
CA GLY A 156 -10.93 -13.56 14.55
C GLY A 156 -9.58 -12.89 14.26
N GLU A 157 -8.52 -13.53 14.69
CA GLU A 157 -7.16 -13.11 14.39
C GLU A 157 -6.84 -13.38 12.90
N LEU A 158 -6.26 -12.38 12.23
CA LEU A 158 -5.91 -12.49 10.82
C LEU A 158 -4.52 -13.11 10.67
N VAL A 159 -4.48 -14.29 10.07
CA VAL A 159 -3.24 -14.99 9.73
C VAL A 159 -2.94 -14.79 8.26
N TYR A 160 -1.69 -14.45 7.96
CA TYR A 160 -1.17 -14.35 6.59
C TYR A 160 -0.09 -15.39 6.34
N GLU A 161 -0.17 -16.09 5.23
CA GLU A 161 0.83 -17.03 4.74
C GLU A 161 1.35 -16.54 3.39
N GLY A 162 2.68 -16.49 3.22
CA GLY A 162 3.28 -16.06 1.97
C GLY A 162 4.81 -16.12 1.97
N SER A 163 5.38 -16.30 0.80
CA SER A 163 6.85 -16.33 0.61
C SER A 163 7.54 -14.98 0.84
N ASN A 164 6.75 -13.92 0.97
CA ASN A 164 7.22 -12.58 1.29
C ASN A 164 7.25 -12.27 2.79
N VAL A 165 6.90 -13.24 3.65
CA VAL A 165 7.08 -13.13 5.09
C VAL A 165 8.58 -13.17 5.42
N PHE A 166 9.03 -12.26 6.28
CA PHE A 166 10.42 -12.19 6.71
C PHE A 166 10.80 -13.41 7.58
N TRP A 167 12.08 -13.72 7.65
CA TRP A 167 12.54 -14.89 8.37
C TRP A 167 12.60 -14.68 9.89
N GLY A 168 12.66 -13.45 10.35
CA GLY A 168 12.76 -13.10 11.77
C GLY A 168 13.49 -11.78 11.96
N TYR A 169 13.54 -11.32 13.20
CA TYR A 169 14.31 -10.15 13.58
C TYR A 169 15.77 -10.51 13.85
N ALA A 170 16.69 -9.64 13.42
CA ALA A 170 18.11 -9.77 13.68
C ALA A 170 18.60 -8.52 14.44
N GLU A 171 19.01 -8.70 15.71
CA GLU A 171 19.61 -7.67 16.55
C GLU A 171 21.13 -7.84 16.66
N SER A 172 21.64 -9.02 16.31
CA SER A 172 23.05 -9.38 16.34
C SER A 172 23.45 -10.18 15.10
N LEU A 173 24.77 -10.35 14.86
CA LEU A 173 25.28 -11.19 13.79
C LEU A 173 24.85 -12.67 13.92
N ASP A 174 24.73 -13.16 15.16
CA ASP A 174 24.33 -14.54 15.42
C ASP A 174 22.89 -14.80 14.98
N ASP A 175 22.02 -13.79 15.00
CA ASP A 175 20.63 -13.93 14.57
C ASP A 175 20.51 -14.25 13.08
N LEU A 176 21.50 -13.86 12.28
CA LEU A 176 21.50 -14.16 10.84
C LEU A 176 21.64 -15.68 10.54
N PHE A 177 22.03 -16.46 11.52
CA PHE A 177 22.16 -17.92 11.41
C PHE A 177 20.97 -18.70 11.96
N LYS A 178 19.94 -18.03 12.52
CA LYS A 178 18.73 -18.68 13.05
C LYS A 178 17.83 -19.32 11.99
N GLY A 179 17.95 -18.88 10.74
CA GLY A 179 17.11 -19.33 9.65
C GLY A 179 15.70 -18.71 9.70
N ASP A 180 14.73 -19.37 9.06
CA ASP A 180 13.35 -18.89 8.98
C ASP A 180 12.56 -19.28 10.24
N GLU A 181 12.41 -18.33 11.16
CA GLU A 181 11.67 -18.51 12.42
C GLU A 181 10.14 -18.46 12.19
N ASN A 182 9.67 -17.74 11.17
CA ASN A 182 8.25 -17.52 10.90
C ASN A 182 7.65 -18.57 9.94
N LYS A 183 8.48 -19.31 9.20
CA LYS A 183 8.05 -20.34 8.25
C LYS A 183 7.01 -19.86 7.24
N GLY A 184 7.11 -18.59 6.86
CA GLY A 184 6.21 -17.96 5.93
C GLY A 184 4.84 -17.56 6.50
N ILE A 185 4.67 -17.51 7.83
CA ILE A 185 3.38 -17.22 8.51
C ILE A 185 3.53 -15.98 9.40
N LEU A 186 2.52 -15.10 9.38
CA LEU A 186 2.35 -13.97 10.28
C LEU A 186 0.97 -14.00 10.92
N TYR A 187 0.95 -13.67 12.22
CA TYR A 187 -0.24 -13.53 13.03
C TYR A 187 -0.56 -12.06 13.33
#